data_9dc94e2d84bfea04b4f0a6dbe7f442f7
#
_entry.id   9dc94e2d84bfea04b4f0a6dbe7f442f7
#
_cell.length_a   1.000
_cell.length_b   1.000
_cell.length_c   1.000
_cell.angle_alpha   90.00
_cell.angle_beta   90.00
_cell.angle_gamma   90.00
#
_symmetry.space_group_name_H-M   'P 1'
#
loop_
_entity.id
_entity.type
_entity.pdbx_description
1 polymer ?
#
loop_
_entity_poly.entity_id
_entity_poly.type
_entity_poly.pdbx_seq_one_letter_code
_entity_poly.pdbx_strand_id
1 'polypeptide(L)'
;MKLSVTTYSFSKYIQQTKCDYFKICDLTKEMGFEGIEFFNLDNWEMTNDCLKTAKELREYCAKIGLEIVSYTVGANLLCDDVQAEVARIKGCVDVAEALGAPVMRHDVVWALRNEPLYTYRSAIKEIAPLINEITEYAKSKGIRTCTENHGFVFQSPERVEELILAVNNPNYGWLCDMGNFLCSDADPIKAVSIAAPYAFHVHAKDFLIKSGTYPQVPGFGLVTSGGNYLRGTIVGHGEVPVRACVNALKKAGYDGWLSLEFEGAEDCLYGIQTGLDFLKTVI
;
A
#
# COMPACT_ATOMS: atom_id res chain seq x y z
N MET A 1 -15.17 2.10 10.10
CA MET A 1 -13.91 1.49 9.56
C MET A 1 -13.40 0.46 10.54
N LYS A 2 -12.78 -0.62 10.06
CA LYS A 2 -12.09 -1.65 10.86
C LYS A 2 -10.57 -1.45 10.76
N LEU A 3 -9.82 -1.96 11.74
CA LEU A 3 -8.36 -1.84 11.79
C LEU A 3 -7.67 -3.13 11.34
N SER A 4 -6.71 -2.99 10.42
CA SER A 4 -5.81 -4.04 9.97
C SER A 4 -4.36 -3.56 10.02
N VAL A 5 -3.43 -4.45 9.75
CA VAL A 5 -2.00 -4.14 9.63
C VAL A 5 -1.43 -4.85 8.41
N THR A 6 -0.53 -4.18 7.68
CA THR A 6 0.22 -4.82 6.60
C THR A 6 1.40 -5.62 7.16
N THR A 7 1.65 -6.80 6.60
CA THR A 7 2.84 -7.62 6.96
C THR A 7 4.15 -6.90 6.67
N TYR A 8 4.13 -5.89 5.78
CA TYR A 8 5.27 -5.01 5.54
C TYR A 8 5.76 -4.32 6.83
N SER A 9 4.84 -3.93 7.71
CA SER A 9 5.14 -3.31 9.00
C SER A 9 6.04 -4.19 9.89
N PHE A 10 5.99 -5.51 9.71
CA PHE A 10 6.81 -6.48 10.46
C PHE A 10 8.14 -6.83 9.77
N SER A 11 8.51 -6.17 8.66
CA SER A 11 9.70 -6.53 7.87
C SER A 11 10.98 -6.60 8.69
N LYS A 12 11.21 -5.62 9.58
CA LYS A 12 12.38 -5.63 10.48
C LYS A 12 12.34 -6.81 11.46
N TYR A 13 11.17 -7.10 12.03
CA TYR A 13 10.98 -8.21 12.94
C TYR A 13 11.20 -9.56 12.23
N ILE A 14 10.63 -9.74 11.04
CA ILE A 14 10.84 -10.94 10.21
C ILE A 14 12.32 -11.10 9.88
N GLN A 15 13.00 -10.02 9.48
CA GLN A 15 14.42 -10.05 9.15
C GLN A 15 15.30 -10.47 10.34
N GLN A 16 14.97 -10.00 11.54
CA GLN A 16 15.72 -10.29 12.77
C GLN A 16 15.47 -11.71 13.29
N THR A 17 14.19 -12.14 13.30
CA THR A 17 13.79 -13.41 13.92
C THR A 17 13.71 -14.58 12.96
N LYS A 18 13.64 -14.30 11.64
CA LYS A 18 13.39 -15.30 10.58
C LYS A 18 12.10 -16.08 10.78
N CYS A 19 11.10 -15.46 11.44
CA CYS A 19 9.79 -16.09 11.61
C CYS A 19 9.02 -16.13 10.30
N ASP A 20 8.06 -17.04 10.22
CA ASP A 20 7.14 -17.16 9.10
C ASP A 20 5.91 -16.25 9.23
N TYR A 21 5.06 -16.25 8.21
CA TYR A 21 3.83 -15.46 8.22
C TYR A 21 2.77 -15.96 9.20
N PHE A 22 2.80 -17.25 9.61
CA PHE A 22 1.88 -17.77 10.63
C PHE A 22 2.14 -17.10 11.97
N LYS A 23 3.43 -16.93 12.34
CA LYS A 23 3.79 -16.16 13.55
C LYS A 23 3.37 -14.70 13.45
N ILE A 24 3.43 -14.09 12.28
CA ILE A 24 2.94 -12.71 12.07
C ILE A 24 1.41 -12.65 12.24
N CYS A 25 0.66 -13.63 11.76
CA CYS A 25 -0.79 -13.73 12.00
C CYS A 25 -1.10 -13.80 13.51
N ASP A 26 -0.36 -14.62 14.27
CA ASP A 26 -0.52 -14.71 15.72
C ASP A 26 -0.28 -13.37 16.40
N LEU A 27 0.86 -12.73 16.11
CA LEU A 27 1.19 -11.40 16.66
C LEU A 27 0.13 -10.35 16.31
N THR A 28 -0.34 -10.34 15.07
CA THR A 28 -1.40 -9.45 14.61
C THR A 28 -2.67 -9.63 15.44
N LYS A 29 -3.05 -10.89 15.68
CA LYS A 29 -4.22 -11.22 16.51
C LYS A 29 -4.03 -10.87 17.98
N GLU A 30 -2.86 -11.19 18.54
CA GLU A 30 -2.49 -10.88 19.93
C GLU A 30 -2.49 -9.37 20.20
N MET A 31 -2.05 -8.54 19.24
CA MET A 31 -2.11 -7.07 19.32
C MET A 31 -3.54 -6.51 19.29
N GLY A 32 -4.49 -7.29 18.80
CA GLY A 32 -5.91 -6.91 18.75
C GLY A 32 -6.35 -6.26 17.43
N PHE A 33 -5.66 -6.50 16.32
CA PHE A 33 -6.16 -6.18 14.99
C PHE A 33 -7.29 -7.14 14.58
N GLU A 34 -8.20 -6.64 13.74
CA GLU A 34 -9.29 -7.42 13.17
C GLU A 34 -8.93 -8.05 11.82
N GLY A 35 -7.96 -7.44 11.12
CA GLY A 35 -7.52 -7.87 9.80
C GLY A 35 -6.02 -7.79 9.57
N ILE A 36 -5.58 -8.49 8.52
CA ILE A 36 -4.20 -8.51 8.05
C ILE A 36 -4.14 -8.32 6.54
N GLU A 37 -3.16 -7.55 6.09
CA GLU A 37 -2.80 -7.41 4.69
C GLU A 37 -1.47 -8.10 4.44
N PHE A 38 -1.42 -8.95 3.42
CA PHE A 38 -0.18 -9.61 3.02
C PHE A 38 0.56 -8.82 1.95
N PHE A 39 1.87 -8.63 2.15
CA PHE A 39 2.79 -7.99 1.22
C PHE A 39 3.75 -9.02 0.63
N ASN A 40 3.85 -9.06 -0.71
CA ASN A 40 4.83 -9.85 -1.46
C ASN A 40 5.06 -11.27 -0.94
N LEU A 41 4.03 -12.12 -0.91
CA LEU A 41 4.22 -13.55 -0.60
C LEU A 41 5.10 -14.25 -1.63
N ASP A 42 5.18 -13.72 -2.82
CA ASP A 42 5.98 -14.19 -3.92
C ASP A 42 7.47 -13.86 -3.79
N ASN A 43 7.83 -12.96 -2.89
CA ASN A 43 9.18 -12.63 -2.42
C ASN A 43 10.24 -12.54 -3.55
N TRP A 44 9.85 -12.16 -4.79
CA TRP A 44 10.68 -12.10 -6.02
C TRP A 44 11.45 -13.39 -6.35
N GLU A 45 11.62 -14.27 -5.39
CA GLU A 45 12.25 -15.58 -5.44
C GLU A 45 11.17 -16.67 -5.36
N MET A 46 10.10 -16.53 -6.16
CA MET A 46 8.98 -17.46 -6.23
C MET A 46 9.46 -18.89 -6.01
N THR A 47 9.55 -19.27 -4.75
CA THR A 47 9.66 -20.69 -4.43
C THR A 47 8.31 -21.32 -4.77
N ASN A 48 8.35 -22.32 -5.53
CA ASN A 48 7.37 -23.14 -6.21
C ASN A 48 5.97 -23.33 -5.57
N ASP A 49 5.56 -22.58 -4.55
CA ASP A 49 4.30 -22.84 -3.88
C ASP A 49 3.61 -21.65 -3.19
N CYS A 50 3.68 -20.44 -3.78
CA CYS A 50 2.94 -19.29 -3.25
C CYS A 50 1.44 -19.56 -3.14
N LEU A 51 0.87 -20.30 -4.09
CA LEU A 51 -0.54 -20.65 -4.07
C LEU A 51 -0.89 -21.61 -2.92
N LYS A 52 0.01 -22.54 -2.58
CA LYS A 52 -0.19 -23.44 -1.44
C LYS A 52 -0.08 -22.66 -0.13
N THR A 53 0.99 -21.87 0.04
CA THR A 53 1.17 -21.02 1.21
C THR A 53 -0.01 -20.07 1.39
N ALA A 54 -0.52 -19.47 0.31
CA ALA A 54 -1.69 -18.61 0.35
C ALA A 54 -2.94 -19.31 0.88
N LYS A 55 -3.20 -20.55 0.41
CA LYS A 55 -4.32 -21.36 0.91
C LYS A 55 -4.15 -21.72 2.39
N GLU A 56 -2.95 -22.15 2.79
CA GLU A 56 -2.64 -22.47 4.19
C GLU A 56 -2.82 -21.25 5.10
N LEU A 57 -2.37 -20.06 4.68
CA LEU A 57 -2.57 -18.80 5.41
C LEU A 57 -4.06 -18.44 5.50
N ARG A 58 -4.82 -18.61 4.42
CA ARG A 58 -6.28 -18.40 4.45
C ARG A 58 -6.96 -19.27 5.49
N GLU A 59 -6.65 -20.57 5.50
CA GLU A 59 -7.22 -21.51 6.47
C GLU A 59 -6.81 -21.16 7.90
N TYR A 60 -5.54 -20.78 8.08
CA TYR A 60 -5.02 -20.39 9.38
C TYR A 60 -5.66 -19.12 9.92
N CYS A 61 -5.72 -18.05 9.11
CA CYS A 61 -6.37 -16.79 9.47
C CYS A 61 -7.85 -17.03 9.84
N ALA A 62 -8.58 -17.83 9.05
CA ALA A 62 -9.96 -18.20 9.36
C ALA A 62 -10.07 -18.93 10.71
N LYS A 63 -9.15 -19.84 11.02
CA LYS A 63 -9.12 -20.58 12.29
C LYS A 63 -8.93 -19.68 13.50
N ILE A 64 -8.06 -18.65 13.40
CA ILE A 64 -7.79 -17.71 14.51
C ILE A 64 -8.72 -16.50 14.51
N GLY A 65 -9.65 -16.40 13.53
CA GLY A 65 -10.59 -15.29 13.41
C GLY A 65 -9.92 -13.97 13.04
N LEU A 66 -8.97 -13.99 12.09
CA LEU A 66 -8.30 -12.84 11.49
C LEU A 66 -8.75 -12.69 10.03
N GLU A 67 -9.25 -11.53 9.63
CA GLU A 67 -9.73 -11.29 8.27
C GLU A 67 -8.57 -10.91 7.33
N ILE A 68 -8.45 -11.58 6.18
CA ILE A 68 -7.47 -11.18 5.15
C ILE A 68 -8.12 -10.09 4.31
N VAL A 69 -7.53 -8.89 4.31
CA VAL A 69 -8.19 -7.69 3.79
C VAL A 69 -7.65 -7.21 2.45
N SER A 70 -6.38 -7.48 2.17
CA SER A 70 -5.70 -7.08 0.94
C SER A 70 -4.47 -7.96 0.69
N TYR A 71 -4.07 -8.03 -0.57
CA TYR A 71 -2.77 -8.53 -1.02
C TYR A 71 -2.04 -7.45 -1.80
N THR A 72 -0.80 -7.14 -1.44
CA THR A 72 -0.04 -6.01 -1.97
C THR A 72 1.25 -6.48 -2.63
N VAL A 73 1.48 -6.06 -3.87
CA VAL A 73 2.66 -6.43 -4.65
C VAL A 73 3.30 -5.23 -5.35
N GLY A 74 4.62 -5.30 -5.55
CA GLY A 74 5.33 -4.38 -6.43
C GLY A 74 5.08 -4.72 -7.90
N ALA A 75 5.14 -3.71 -8.79
CA ALA A 75 5.04 -3.88 -10.24
C ALA A 75 5.73 -2.75 -11.00
N ASN A 76 6.16 -3.03 -12.25
CA ASN A 76 6.71 -2.02 -13.15
C ASN A 76 6.25 -2.25 -14.59
N LEU A 77 5.19 -1.58 -15.01
CA LEU A 77 4.61 -1.69 -16.35
C LEU A 77 5.35 -0.89 -17.44
N LEU A 78 6.52 -0.30 -17.10
CA LEU A 78 7.44 0.31 -18.05
C LEU A 78 8.77 -0.47 -18.17
N CYS A 79 8.80 -1.73 -17.75
CA CYS A 79 9.96 -2.61 -17.91
C CYS A 79 10.14 -3.07 -19.36
N ASP A 80 11.29 -3.71 -19.66
CA ASP A 80 11.61 -4.15 -21.02
C ASP A 80 10.66 -5.26 -21.51
N ASP A 81 10.33 -6.23 -20.65
CA ASP A 81 9.36 -7.30 -20.96
C ASP A 81 8.03 -7.07 -20.23
N VAL A 82 7.28 -6.12 -20.73
CA VAL A 82 6.00 -5.74 -20.13
C VAL A 82 4.96 -6.86 -20.18
N GLN A 83 5.02 -7.75 -21.17
CA GLN A 83 4.08 -8.87 -21.27
C GLN A 83 4.35 -9.92 -20.20
N ALA A 84 5.61 -10.22 -19.91
CA ALA A 84 5.98 -11.06 -18.78
C ALA A 84 5.55 -10.45 -17.45
N GLU A 85 5.70 -9.12 -17.29
CA GLU A 85 5.25 -8.43 -16.07
C GLU A 85 3.73 -8.47 -15.90
N VAL A 86 2.95 -8.23 -16.95
CA VAL A 86 1.49 -8.39 -16.93
C VAL A 86 1.10 -9.82 -16.54
N ALA A 87 1.77 -10.82 -17.12
CA ALA A 87 1.52 -12.23 -16.79
C ALA A 87 1.86 -12.52 -15.31
N ARG A 88 2.97 -11.98 -14.80
CA ARG A 88 3.36 -12.10 -13.37
C ARG A 88 2.31 -11.48 -12.46
N ILE A 89 1.83 -10.26 -12.76
CA ILE A 89 0.80 -9.60 -11.95
C ILE A 89 -0.51 -10.38 -11.96
N LYS A 90 -0.89 -10.98 -13.10
CA LYS A 90 -2.04 -11.90 -13.15
C LYS A 90 -1.82 -13.14 -12.27
N GLY A 91 -0.60 -13.69 -12.21
CA GLY A 91 -0.24 -14.73 -11.26
C GLY A 91 -0.39 -14.26 -9.80
N CYS A 92 -0.07 -12.99 -9.49
CA CYS A 92 -0.34 -12.42 -8.16
C CYS A 92 -1.85 -12.30 -7.86
N VAL A 93 -2.69 -12.07 -8.87
CA VAL A 93 -4.17 -12.16 -8.71
C VAL A 93 -4.59 -13.57 -8.32
N ASP A 94 -3.97 -14.62 -8.89
CA ASP A 94 -4.24 -16.01 -8.48
C ASP A 94 -3.85 -16.27 -7.02
N VAL A 95 -2.76 -15.66 -6.55
CA VAL A 95 -2.36 -15.70 -5.14
C VAL A 95 -3.37 -14.97 -4.26
N ALA A 96 -3.85 -13.78 -4.68
CA ALA A 96 -4.89 -13.04 -3.96
C ALA A 96 -6.20 -13.86 -3.84
N GLU A 97 -6.60 -14.56 -4.91
CA GLU A 97 -7.75 -15.48 -4.91
C GLU A 97 -7.54 -16.64 -3.91
N ALA A 98 -6.35 -17.24 -3.92
CA ALA A 98 -6.00 -18.33 -3.01
C ALA A 98 -6.01 -17.89 -1.53
N LEU A 99 -5.51 -16.66 -1.24
CA LEU A 99 -5.61 -16.01 0.07
C LEU A 99 -7.04 -15.69 0.47
N GLY A 100 -7.95 -15.51 -0.51
CA GLY A 100 -9.28 -14.97 -0.28
C GLY A 100 -9.27 -13.44 -0.03
N ALA A 101 -8.23 -12.74 -0.47
CA ALA A 101 -8.14 -11.29 -0.39
C ALA A 101 -9.10 -10.61 -1.38
N PRO A 102 -10.01 -9.73 -0.93
CA PRO A 102 -10.99 -9.09 -1.82
C PRO A 102 -10.40 -7.97 -2.67
N VAL A 103 -9.23 -7.46 -2.29
CA VAL A 103 -8.53 -6.35 -2.95
C VAL A 103 -7.07 -6.75 -3.16
N MET A 104 -6.54 -6.45 -4.35
CA MET A 104 -5.11 -6.56 -4.64
C MET A 104 -4.56 -5.20 -5.08
N ARG A 105 -3.55 -4.71 -4.38
CA ARG A 105 -2.78 -3.53 -4.80
C ARG A 105 -1.57 -3.98 -5.59
N HIS A 106 -1.32 -3.32 -6.71
CA HIS A 106 -0.05 -3.42 -7.41
C HIS A 106 0.50 -2.02 -7.72
N ASP A 107 1.83 -1.88 -7.67
CA ASP A 107 2.49 -0.69 -8.21
C ASP A 107 2.24 -0.59 -9.71
N VAL A 108 2.62 0.52 -10.31
CA VAL A 108 2.44 0.73 -11.75
C VAL A 108 3.76 1.01 -12.47
N VAL A 109 4.60 1.90 -11.96
CA VAL A 109 5.92 2.19 -12.53
C VAL A 109 6.90 2.65 -11.45
N TRP A 110 8.18 2.33 -11.61
CA TRP A 110 9.24 2.78 -10.69
C TRP A 110 9.88 4.09 -11.14
N ALA A 111 10.02 4.28 -12.45
CA ALA A 111 10.60 5.49 -13.04
C ALA A 111 10.01 5.73 -14.43
N LEU A 112 10.05 6.98 -14.85
CA LEU A 112 9.75 7.34 -16.24
C LEU A 112 10.92 6.95 -17.16
N ARG A 113 10.63 6.71 -18.45
CA ARG A 113 11.66 6.51 -19.46
C ARG A 113 12.54 7.76 -19.56
N ASN A 114 13.84 7.56 -19.70
CA ASN A 114 14.79 8.67 -19.92
C ASN A 114 14.79 9.08 -21.40
N GLU A 115 13.68 9.66 -21.84
CA GLU A 115 13.46 10.10 -23.23
C GLU A 115 13.01 11.57 -23.23
N PRO A 116 13.41 12.37 -24.25
CA PRO A 116 12.96 13.75 -24.37
C PRO A 116 11.42 13.83 -24.40
N LEU A 117 10.87 14.75 -23.61
CA LEU A 117 9.40 14.99 -23.50
C LEU A 117 8.56 13.80 -23.02
N TYR A 118 9.17 12.72 -22.52
CA TYR A 118 8.45 11.64 -21.89
C TYR A 118 8.02 12.06 -20.48
N THR A 119 6.72 12.09 -20.25
CA THR A 119 6.11 12.57 -19.00
C THR A 119 5.24 11.47 -18.37
N TYR A 120 4.77 11.69 -17.14
CA TYR A 120 3.80 10.78 -16.55
C TYR A 120 2.53 10.60 -17.39
N ARG A 121 2.13 11.62 -18.18
CA ARG A 121 1.01 11.52 -19.14
C ARG A 121 1.34 10.62 -20.33
N SER A 122 2.60 10.58 -20.73
CA SER A 122 3.07 9.60 -21.72
C SER A 122 2.97 8.18 -21.16
N ALA A 123 3.44 8.00 -19.92
CA ALA A 123 3.33 6.74 -19.21
C ALA A 123 1.87 6.27 -19.06
N ILE A 124 0.95 7.15 -18.67
CA ILE A 124 -0.49 6.82 -18.55
C ILE A 124 -1.03 6.19 -19.85
N LYS A 125 -0.70 6.75 -21.00
CA LYS A 125 -1.18 6.23 -22.30
C LYS A 125 -0.69 4.80 -22.58
N GLU A 126 0.51 4.46 -22.10
CA GLU A 126 1.08 3.12 -22.29
C GLU A 126 0.52 2.13 -21.27
N ILE A 127 0.43 2.54 -19.98
CA ILE A 127 0.12 1.59 -18.91
C ILE A 127 -1.38 1.43 -18.65
N ALA A 128 -2.23 2.42 -18.93
CA ALA A 128 -3.65 2.31 -18.62
C ALA A 128 -4.35 1.11 -19.33
N PRO A 129 -4.06 0.77 -20.59
CA PRO A 129 -4.59 -0.44 -21.21
C PRO A 129 -4.11 -1.73 -20.53
N LEU A 130 -2.85 -1.78 -20.08
CA LEU A 130 -2.27 -2.93 -19.37
C LEU A 130 -2.90 -3.13 -17.99
N ILE A 131 -3.11 -2.02 -17.27
CA ILE A 131 -3.81 -2.03 -15.98
C ILE A 131 -5.24 -2.53 -16.17
N ASN A 132 -5.93 -2.05 -17.21
CA ASN A 132 -7.29 -2.51 -17.51
C ASN A 132 -7.34 -4.02 -17.79
N GLU A 133 -6.36 -4.56 -18.54
CA GLU A 133 -6.23 -6.00 -18.81
C GLU A 133 -6.06 -6.81 -17.50
N ILE A 134 -5.20 -6.35 -16.59
CA ILE A 134 -5.00 -6.97 -15.27
C ILE A 134 -6.29 -6.89 -14.46
N THR A 135 -6.95 -5.73 -14.47
CA THR A 135 -8.18 -5.46 -13.72
C THR A 135 -9.35 -6.34 -14.19
N GLU A 136 -9.52 -6.54 -15.50
CA GLU A 136 -10.55 -7.44 -16.03
C GLU A 136 -10.27 -8.91 -15.68
N TYR A 137 -9.00 -9.31 -15.67
CA TYR A 137 -8.62 -10.64 -15.16
C TYR A 137 -8.98 -10.80 -13.69
N ALA A 138 -8.62 -9.84 -12.83
CA ALA A 138 -8.94 -9.85 -11.41
C ALA A 138 -10.46 -9.85 -11.15
N LYS A 139 -11.21 -9.07 -11.92
CA LYS A 139 -12.68 -9.02 -11.86
C LYS A 139 -13.31 -10.38 -12.14
N SER A 140 -12.76 -11.15 -13.11
CA SER A 140 -13.25 -12.52 -13.39
C SER A 140 -13.11 -13.47 -12.20
N LYS A 141 -12.27 -13.13 -11.22
CA LYS A 141 -12.01 -13.86 -9.98
C LYS A 141 -12.68 -13.22 -8.75
N GLY A 142 -13.48 -12.16 -8.94
CA GLY A 142 -14.16 -11.45 -7.86
C GLY A 142 -13.22 -10.54 -7.04
N ILE A 143 -12.04 -10.20 -7.56
CA ILE A 143 -11.04 -9.37 -6.89
C ILE A 143 -11.03 -7.98 -7.52
N ARG A 144 -11.03 -6.93 -6.69
CA ARG A 144 -10.77 -5.56 -7.11
C ARG A 144 -9.28 -5.28 -7.12
N THR A 145 -8.81 -4.50 -8.09
CA THR A 145 -7.41 -4.04 -8.11
C THR A 145 -7.31 -2.55 -7.81
N CYS A 146 -6.18 -2.13 -7.28
CA CYS A 146 -5.91 -0.72 -7.03
C CYS A 146 -4.41 -0.43 -7.16
N THR A 147 -4.09 0.85 -7.37
CA THR A 147 -2.72 1.37 -7.19
C THR A 147 -2.65 2.20 -5.92
N GLU A 148 -1.43 2.37 -5.42
CA GLU A 148 -1.13 3.26 -4.31
C GLU A 148 -0.47 4.55 -4.81
N ASN A 149 -0.63 5.64 -4.08
CA ASN A 149 0.21 6.83 -4.24
C ASN A 149 1.63 6.54 -3.70
N HIS A 150 2.45 5.88 -4.53
CA HIS A 150 3.76 5.35 -4.18
C HIS A 150 4.78 5.52 -5.32
N GLY A 151 6.09 5.56 -5.00
CA GLY A 151 7.18 5.45 -5.98
C GLY A 151 7.49 6.73 -6.77
N PHE A 152 7.14 7.93 -6.28
CA PHE A 152 7.47 9.26 -6.82
C PHE A 152 6.88 9.62 -8.20
N VAL A 153 6.59 8.69 -9.09
CA VAL A 153 5.95 8.99 -10.39
C VAL A 153 4.46 9.24 -10.21
N PHE A 154 3.75 8.26 -9.66
CA PHE A 154 2.33 8.36 -9.31
C PHE A 154 2.15 8.48 -7.80
N GLN A 155 2.63 9.59 -7.26
CA GLN A 155 2.63 9.87 -5.82
C GLN A 155 1.73 11.06 -5.46
N SER A 156 1.73 12.13 -6.29
CA SER A 156 0.83 13.26 -6.05
C SER A 156 -0.62 12.87 -6.36
N PRO A 157 -1.60 13.42 -5.62
CA PRO A 157 -2.99 13.01 -5.75
C PRO A 157 -3.55 13.22 -7.17
N GLU A 158 -3.15 14.30 -7.83
CA GLU A 158 -3.63 14.64 -9.18
C GLU A 158 -3.15 13.62 -10.22
N ARG A 159 -1.91 13.10 -10.09
CA ARG A 159 -1.38 12.10 -11.03
C ARG A 159 -2.03 10.74 -10.87
N VAL A 160 -2.32 10.33 -9.64
CA VAL A 160 -3.00 9.05 -9.39
C VAL A 160 -4.45 9.13 -9.83
N GLU A 161 -5.16 10.24 -9.56
CA GLU A 161 -6.51 10.47 -10.05
C GLU A 161 -6.57 10.41 -11.59
N GLU A 162 -5.63 11.12 -12.27
CA GLU A 162 -5.54 11.10 -13.75
C GLU A 162 -5.32 9.68 -14.30
N LEU A 163 -4.51 8.87 -13.62
CA LEU A 163 -4.30 7.46 -13.98
C LEU A 163 -5.59 6.63 -13.81
N ILE A 164 -6.26 6.75 -12.67
CA ILE A 164 -7.50 6.00 -12.39
C ILE A 164 -8.58 6.35 -13.42
N LEU A 165 -8.74 7.64 -13.73
CA LEU A 165 -9.69 8.11 -14.73
C LEU A 165 -9.32 7.61 -16.13
N ALA A 166 -8.03 7.51 -16.46
CA ALA A 166 -7.57 6.98 -17.75
C ALA A 166 -7.81 5.47 -17.90
N VAL A 167 -7.65 4.69 -16.83
CA VAL A 167 -7.99 3.24 -16.80
C VAL A 167 -9.50 3.06 -16.97
N ASN A 168 -10.30 3.95 -16.40
CA ASN A 168 -11.77 4.00 -16.54
C ASN A 168 -12.45 2.65 -16.31
N ASN A 169 -12.08 1.94 -15.26
CA ASN A 169 -12.65 0.64 -14.92
C ASN A 169 -13.16 0.67 -13.45
N PRO A 170 -14.46 0.39 -13.21
CA PRO A 170 -15.03 0.45 -11.85
C PRO A 170 -14.44 -0.61 -10.90
N ASN A 171 -13.71 -1.60 -11.42
CA ASN A 171 -13.00 -2.61 -10.62
C ASN A 171 -11.55 -2.20 -10.31
N TYR A 172 -11.10 -1.01 -10.76
CA TYR A 172 -9.80 -0.41 -10.48
C TYR A 172 -9.95 0.85 -9.63
N GLY A 173 -9.21 0.95 -8.53
CA GLY A 173 -9.33 2.06 -7.60
C GLY A 173 -7.99 2.47 -6.98
N TRP A 174 -8.07 3.01 -5.77
CA TRP A 174 -6.94 3.58 -5.04
C TRP A 174 -6.73 2.86 -3.70
N LEU A 175 -5.50 2.42 -3.43
CA LEU A 175 -5.02 2.26 -2.07
C LEU A 175 -4.50 3.64 -1.63
N CYS A 176 -5.27 4.34 -0.80
CA CYS A 176 -4.94 5.67 -0.32
C CYS A 176 -4.01 5.58 0.89
N ASP A 177 -2.70 5.77 0.69
CA ASP A 177 -1.76 5.95 1.80
C ASP A 177 -1.69 7.42 2.18
N MET A 178 -2.15 7.74 3.41
CA MET A 178 -2.21 9.13 3.86
C MET A 178 -0.83 9.74 4.16
N GLY A 179 0.17 8.92 4.46
CA GLY A 179 1.54 9.35 4.75
C GLY A 179 2.35 9.61 3.48
N ASN A 180 2.21 8.75 2.48
CA ASN A 180 2.97 8.85 1.23
C ASN A 180 2.72 10.15 0.44
N PHE A 181 1.64 10.87 0.70
CA PHE A 181 1.42 12.20 0.10
C PHE A 181 2.50 13.20 0.50
N LEU A 182 3.09 13.06 1.68
CA LEU A 182 4.22 13.90 2.10
C LEU A 182 5.47 13.72 1.21
N CYS A 183 5.65 12.57 0.59
CA CYS A 183 6.76 12.35 -0.36
C CYS A 183 6.67 13.24 -1.61
N SER A 184 5.47 13.67 -1.98
CA SER A 184 5.22 14.64 -3.06
C SER A 184 4.99 16.07 -2.58
N ASP A 185 5.25 16.36 -1.30
CA ASP A 185 4.97 17.63 -0.62
C ASP A 185 3.48 18.06 -0.74
N ALA A 186 2.58 17.11 -0.91
CA ALA A 186 1.15 17.39 -0.94
C ALA A 186 0.58 17.48 0.49
N ASP A 187 -0.43 18.34 0.68
CA ASP A 187 -1.20 18.38 1.92
C ASP A 187 -2.03 17.09 2.07
N PRO A 188 -1.80 16.28 3.13
CA PRO A 188 -2.46 14.99 3.25
C PRO A 188 -3.99 15.08 3.35
N ILE A 189 -4.56 16.12 3.97
CA ILE A 189 -6.03 16.26 4.11
C ILE A 189 -6.64 16.49 2.73
N LYS A 190 -6.06 17.42 1.96
CA LYS A 190 -6.51 17.71 0.60
C LYS A 190 -6.36 16.47 -0.30
N ALA A 191 -5.21 15.82 -0.23
CA ALA A 191 -4.90 14.64 -1.04
C ALA A 191 -5.83 13.46 -0.73
N VAL A 192 -6.07 13.16 0.54
CA VAL A 192 -7.04 12.14 0.96
C VAL A 192 -8.46 12.49 0.50
N SER A 193 -8.84 13.78 0.52
CA SER A 193 -10.16 14.21 0.03
C SER A 193 -10.33 13.95 -1.48
N ILE A 194 -9.26 14.04 -2.27
CA ILE A 194 -9.26 13.69 -3.69
C ILE A 194 -9.33 12.16 -3.87
N ALA A 195 -8.53 11.41 -3.10
CA ALA A 195 -8.44 9.95 -3.21
C ALA A 195 -9.69 9.21 -2.71
N ALA A 196 -10.37 9.75 -1.70
CA ALA A 196 -11.44 9.07 -0.97
C ALA A 196 -12.58 8.51 -1.86
N PRO A 197 -13.05 9.20 -2.94
CA PRO A 197 -14.07 8.64 -3.82
C PRO A 197 -13.64 7.37 -4.58
N TYR A 198 -12.35 7.15 -4.72
CA TYR A 198 -11.74 6.03 -5.44
C TYR A 198 -11.14 4.98 -4.49
N ALA A 199 -11.18 5.20 -3.18
CA ALA A 199 -10.48 4.37 -2.21
C ALA A 199 -11.12 2.98 -2.07
N PHE A 200 -10.35 1.94 -2.37
CA PHE A 200 -10.69 0.55 -2.11
C PHE A 200 -10.04 0.03 -0.84
N HIS A 201 -8.90 0.61 -0.49
CA HIS A 201 -8.13 0.31 0.72
C HIS A 201 -7.42 1.58 1.20
N VAL A 202 -7.04 1.63 2.47
CA VAL A 202 -6.37 2.82 3.05
C VAL A 202 -5.22 2.40 3.95
N HIS A 203 -4.07 3.05 3.79
CA HIS A 203 -2.95 2.95 4.72
C HIS A 203 -2.86 4.16 5.65
N ALA A 204 -2.68 3.88 6.93
CA ALA A 204 -2.26 4.84 7.94
C ALA A 204 -0.75 4.70 8.14
N LYS A 205 0.00 5.64 7.59
CA LYS A 205 1.45 5.77 7.69
C LYS A 205 1.79 7.17 8.19
N ASP A 206 2.90 7.34 8.90
CA ASP A 206 3.29 8.64 9.42
C ASP A 206 4.78 8.91 9.28
N PHE A 207 5.13 10.19 9.10
CA PHE A 207 6.49 10.64 8.89
C PHE A 207 6.80 11.88 9.73
N LEU A 208 8.06 11.97 10.17
CA LEU A 208 8.68 13.21 10.64
C LEU A 208 9.30 13.92 9.45
N ILE A 209 9.17 15.26 9.41
CA ILE A 209 9.70 16.11 8.35
C ILE A 209 10.83 17.00 8.86
N LYS A 210 11.88 17.15 8.05
CA LYS A 210 12.91 18.17 8.20
C LYS A 210 13.03 18.98 6.92
N SER A 211 13.07 20.30 7.05
CA SER A 211 13.26 21.18 5.89
C SER A 211 14.56 20.87 5.17
N GLY A 212 14.51 20.84 3.83
CA GLY A 212 15.68 20.69 2.96
C GLY A 212 16.65 21.88 3.00
N THR A 213 16.30 22.97 3.71
CA THR A 213 17.23 24.07 4.00
C THR A 213 18.31 23.70 5.03
N TYR A 214 18.10 22.62 5.79
CA TYR A 214 19.11 22.07 6.70
C TYR A 214 20.02 21.08 5.99
N PRO A 215 21.26 20.85 6.47
CA PRO A 215 22.04 19.68 6.07
C PRO A 215 21.26 18.40 6.30
N GLN A 216 21.52 17.38 5.46
CA GLN A 216 20.88 16.08 5.66
C GLN A 216 21.12 15.55 7.07
N VAL A 217 20.04 15.24 7.76
CA VAL A 217 20.07 14.74 9.14
C VAL A 217 20.19 13.20 9.11
N PRO A 218 21.16 12.59 9.82
CA PRO A 218 21.24 11.13 9.92
C PRO A 218 19.91 10.54 10.35
N GLY A 219 19.50 9.42 9.70
CA GLY A 219 18.23 8.74 9.95
C GLY A 219 17.03 9.29 9.17
N PHE A 220 17.16 10.41 8.45
CA PHE A 220 16.19 10.91 7.49
C PHE A 220 16.65 10.52 6.08
N GLY A 221 16.21 9.34 5.63
CA GLY A 221 16.70 8.72 4.40
C GLY A 221 15.88 9.00 3.15
N LEU A 222 14.63 9.45 3.29
CA LEU A 222 13.76 9.79 2.18
C LEU A 222 13.85 11.28 1.87
N VAL A 223 13.81 11.62 0.59
CA VAL A 223 13.81 13.01 0.12
C VAL A 223 12.52 13.24 -0.66
N THR A 224 11.76 14.28 -0.28
CA THR A 224 10.52 14.64 -0.98
C THR A 224 10.80 15.23 -2.36
N SER A 225 9.77 15.36 -3.19
CA SER A 225 9.87 16.03 -4.49
C SER A 225 10.36 17.48 -4.39
N GLY A 226 10.06 18.18 -3.30
CA GLY A 226 10.52 19.55 -3.02
C GLY A 226 11.84 19.65 -2.26
N GLY A 227 12.47 18.50 -1.93
CA GLY A 227 13.78 18.46 -1.30
C GLY A 227 13.76 18.45 0.24
N ASN A 228 12.61 18.26 0.88
CA ASN A 228 12.54 18.03 2.32
C ASN A 228 12.98 16.61 2.66
N TYR A 229 13.39 16.39 3.91
CA TYR A 229 13.80 15.06 4.40
C TYR A 229 12.68 14.43 5.22
N LEU A 230 12.39 13.16 4.98
CA LEU A 230 11.42 12.38 5.72
C LEU A 230 12.07 11.21 6.46
N ARG A 231 11.49 10.87 7.59
CA ARG A 231 11.75 9.63 8.34
C ARG A 231 10.42 9.05 8.78
N GLY A 232 10.18 7.77 8.47
CA GLY A 232 9.03 7.05 9.01
C GLY A 232 9.05 7.04 10.55
N THR A 233 7.86 7.06 11.14
CA THR A 233 7.66 7.02 12.59
C THR A 233 6.36 6.31 12.95
N ILE A 234 6.06 6.21 14.25
CA ILE A 234 4.81 5.64 14.77
C ILE A 234 3.63 6.49 14.29
N VAL A 235 2.57 5.84 13.81
CA VAL A 235 1.34 6.52 13.39
C VAL A 235 0.76 7.33 14.56
N GLY A 236 0.58 8.62 14.35
CA GLY A 236 0.17 9.60 15.35
C GLY A 236 1.32 10.34 16.04
N HIS A 237 2.59 10.01 15.74
CA HIS A 237 3.76 10.71 16.27
C HIS A 237 4.41 11.65 15.25
N GLY A 238 3.98 11.61 14.00
CA GLY A 238 4.53 12.41 12.91
C GLY A 238 3.68 13.62 12.55
N GLU A 239 3.86 14.05 11.30
CA GLU A 239 3.24 15.29 10.75
C GLU A 239 1.96 14.98 9.96
N VAL A 240 1.59 13.71 9.76
CA VAL A 240 0.34 13.38 9.07
C VAL A 240 -0.85 13.68 9.99
N PRO A 241 -1.80 14.53 9.57
CA PRO A 241 -2.98 14.85 10.36
C PRO A 241 -4.01 13.69 10.29
N VAL A 242 -3.63 12.50 10.81
CA VAL A 242 -4.36 11.22 10.66
C VAL A 242 -5.84 11.34 10.99
N ARG A 243 -6.20 12.01 12.11
CA ARG A 243 -7.60 12.23 12.49
C ARG A 243 -8.38 13.00 11.42
N ALA A 244 -7.78 14.02 10.83
CA ALA A 244 -8.43 14.82 9.78
C ALA A 244 -8.56 14.02 8.47
N CYS A 245 -7.56 13.21 8.13
CA CYS A 245 -7.61 12.27 6.99
C CYS A 245 -8.73 11.23 7.17
N VAL A 246 -8.84 10.63 8.35
CA VAL A 246 -9.93 9.70 8.71
C VAL A 246 -11.30 10.37 8.59
N ASN A 247 -11.44 11.62 9.04
CA ASN A 247 -12.67 12.38 8.89
C ASN A 247 -13.02 12.68 7.42
N ALA A 248 -12.03 12.95 6.57
CA ALA A 248 -12.24 13.15 5.14
C ALA A 248 -12.73 11.86 4.47
N LEU A 249 -12.15 10.70 4.81
CA LEU A 249 -12.62 9.39 4.34
C LEU A 249 -14.06 9.10 4.77
N LYS A 250 -14.39 9.30 6.06
CA LYS A 250 -15.75 9.12 6.59
C LYS A 250 -16.76 10.02 5.87
N LYS A 251 -16.40 11.29 5.63
CA LYS A 251 -17.25 12.24 4.91
C LYS A 251 -17.53 11.81 3.47
N ALA A 252 -16.57 11.14 2.82
CA ALA A 252 -16.75 10.57 1.48
C ALA A 252 -17.52 9.24 1.47
N GLY A 253 -17.89 8.70 2.65
CA GLY A 253 -18.61 7.43 2.78
C GLY A 253 -17.71 6.19 2.82
N TYR A 254 -16.41 6.34 2.97
CA TYR A 254 -15.51 5.20 3.13
C TYR A 254 -15.70 4.55 4.51
N ASP A 255 -16.04 3.27 4.50
CA ASP A 255 -16.24 2.44 5.71
C ASP A 255 -15.47 1.11 5.63
N GLY A 256 -14.41 1.08 4.83
CA GLY A 256 -13.57 -0.09 4.64
C GLY A 256 -12.50 -0.27 5.73
N TRP A 257 -11.39 -0.86 5.34
CA TRP A 257 -10.25 -1.14 6.20
C TRP A 257 -9.26 0.02 6.26
N LEU A 258 -8.76 0.31 7.44
CA LEU A 258 -7.62 1.18 7.68
C LEU A 258 -6.46 0.30 8.16
N SER A 259 -5.52 0.03 7.26
CA SER A 259 -4.31 -0.75 7.53
C SER A 259 -3.22 0.14 8.10
N LEU A 260 -2.69 -0.24 9.26
CA LEU A 260 -1.49 0.39 9.78
C LEU A 260 -0.28 -0.05 8.95
N GLU A 261 0.48 0.91 8.45
CA GLU A 261 1.77 0.67 7.80
C GLU A 261 2.89 1.39 8.56
N PHE A 262 3.71 0.62 9.27
CA PHE A 262 4.81 1.14 10.08
C PHE A 262 6.15 1.02 9.34
N GLU A 263 6.81 2.16 9.14
CA GLU A 263 8.17 2.26 8.57
C GLU A 263 9.13 3.03 9.50
N GLY A 264 8.79 3.13 10.78
CA GLY A 264 9.56 3.89 11.75
C GLY A 264 10.95 3.32 12.03
N ALA A 265 11.80 4.15 12.66
CA ALA A 265 13.10 3.72 13.17
C ALA A 265 12.98 3.03 14.54
N GLU A 266 11.85 3.18 15.20
CA GLU A 266 11.52 2.65 16.50
C GLU A 266 11.45 1.12 16.48
N ASP A 267 11.38 0.49 17.65
CA ASP A 267 11.12 -0.97 17.76
C ASP A 267 9.82 -1.31 17.03
N CYS A 268 9.87 -2.36 16.23
CA CYS A 268 8.80 -2.73 15.33
C CYS A 268 7.48 -3.04 16.07
N LEU A 269 7.54 -3.93 17.05
CA LEU A 269 6.33 -4.37 17.75
C LEU A 269 5.75 -3.25 18.62
N TYR A 270 6.61 -2.48 19.28
CA TYR A 270 6.22 -1.30 20.02
C TYR A 270 5.57 -0.25 19.12
N GLY A 271 6.17 0.02 17.95
CA GLY A 271 5.65 1.00 17.00
C GLY A 271 4.29 0.62 16.45
N ILE A 272 4.10 -0.65 16.09
CA ILE A 272 2.82 -1.17 15.58
C ILE A 272 1.74 -1.09 16.68
N GLN A 273 2.06 -1.54 17.91
CA GLN A 273 1.08 -1.52 19.00
C GLN A 273 0.68 -0.08 19.38
N THR A 274 1.65 0.82 19.51
CA THR A 274 1.39 2.24 19.84
C THR A 274 0.56 2.92 18.74
N GLY A 275 0.87 2.65 17.47
CA GLY A 275 0.08 3.15 16.35
C GLY A 275 -1.35 2.61 16.33
N LEU A 276 -1.54 1.32 16.64
CA LEU A 276 -2.88 0.73 16.79
C LEU A 276 -3.69 1.41 17.89
N ASP A 277 -3.06 1.63 19.06
CA ASP A 277 -3.74 2.27 20.19
C ASP A 277 -4.15 3.71 19.86
N PHE A 278 -3.31 4.44 19.12
CA PHE A 278 -3.69 5.75 18.59
C PHE A 278 -4.84 5.65 17.57
N LEU A 279 -4.79 4.73 16.60
CA LEU A 279 -5.84 4.59 15.58
C LEU A 279 -7.21 4.28 16.21
N LYS A 280 -7.28 3.49 17.27
CA LYS A 280 -8.51 3.24 18.04
C LYS A 280 -9.16 4.51 18.60
N THR A 281 -8.41 5.60 18.75
CA THR A 281 -8.93 6.88 19.25
C THR A 281 -9.47 7.79 18.16
N VAL A 282 -9.25 7.47 16.87
CA VAL A 282 -9.59 8.34 15.74
C VAL A 282 -10.59 7.75 14.74
N ILE A 283 -10.83 6.41 14.77
CA ILE A 283 -11.84 5.74 13.93
C ILE A 283 -13.26 5.87 14.44
#